data_5e3157fbf829048da0a2c1e5f8582a8b
#
_entry.id   5e3157fbf829048da0a2c1e5f8582a8b
#
_cell.length_a   1.000
_cell.length_b   1.000
_cell.length_c   1.000
_cell.angle_alpha   90.00
_cell.angle_beta   90.00
_cell.angle_gamma   90.00
#
_symmetry.space_group_name_H-M   'P 1'
#
loop_
_entity.id
_entity.type
_entity.pdbx_description
1 polymer ?
#
loop_
_entity_poly.entity_id
_entity_poly.type
_entity_poly.pdbx_seq_one_letter_code
_entity_poly.pdbx_strand_id
1 'polypeptide(L)'
;MDQRWEYKNFNMVIELDIAGEFIYNGIHEFCRLKYISNEGPTFASLYNMAVGIERLEKIVYVLWKLDDEADETKFEKELITHSHTGLRDKIKEVLKIHNENIEFSKQENALFELLRGFYNTARYMRFNIDGDWDKEIELIRTFLKSDSNYVKTNTEFFYGSRIEVNENIKKLFGRTLKSLAAKYYKLVIKGSSKNQTYTYELRSDSKASKIFYSQEKSLKKNQDNEYLAVKELLIYLRNSKDKTSFLKYVDEIEALGFDPANLITYLSNIIRGIIPKELVYEVEYLYGELDKPYVREKLISLFAEENVVFEFPAQKECIEIINDVIEHNLATEEEIKRLEDLYDYVEDEDIQNLIIETKSLLNLDIQEREKKIKEIKDVLNNEGYADCFLNEFKS
;
A
#
# COMPACT_ATOMS: atom_id res chain seq x y z
N MET A 1 31.33 -12.47 -1.06
CA MET A 1 30.09 -12.76 -1.80
C MET A 1 30.30 -12.33 -3.24
N ASP A 2 29.76 -12.99 -4.23
CA ASP A 2 29.91 -12.58 -5.64
C ASP A 2 29.15 -11.28 -5.89
N GLN A 3 29.85 -10.26 -6.39
CA GLN A 3 29.28 -8.92 -6.63
C GLN A 3 28.09 -8.96 -7.61
N ARG A 4 28.13 -9.86 -8.62
CA ARG A 4 27.03 -10.03 -9.59
C ARG A 4 25.82 -10.70 -8.96
N TRP A 5 26.05 -11.63 -8.03
CA TRP A 5 24.98 -12.24 -7.26
C TRP A 5 24.29 -11.21 -6.34
N GLU A 6 25.08 -10.40 -5.62
CA GLU A 6 24.57 -9.31 -4.78
C GLU A 6 23.72 -8.32 -5.60
N TYR A 7 24.24 -7.91 -6.77
CA TYR A 7 23.52 -7.02 -7.68
C TYR A 7 22.18 -7.62 -8.15
N LYS A 8 22.17 -8.88 -8.58
CA LYS A 8 20.94 -9.57 -8.99
C LYS A 8 19.97 -9.76 -7.83
N ASN A 9 20.48 -10.03 -6.62
CA ASN A 9 19.64 -10.30 -5.46
C ASN A 9 19.06 -9.04 -4.83
N PHE A 10 19.92 -8.10 -4.43
CA PHE A 10 19.51 -6.95 -3.64
C PHE A 10 19.06 -5.77 -4.50
N ASN A 11 19.80 -5.40 -5.53
CA ASN A 11 19.41 -4.25 -6.33
C ASN A 11 18.15 -4.56 -7.16
N MET A 12 18.00 -5.77 -7.66
CA MET A 12 16.84 -6.11 -8.48
C MET A 12 15.57 -6.31 -7.67
N VAL A 13 15.64 -6.67 -6.38
CA VAL A 13 14.43 -6.67 -5.52
C VAL A 13 13.95 -5.25 -5.25
N ILE A 14 14.87 -4.31 -5.03
CA ILE A 14 14.54 -2.88 -4.90
C ILE A 14 13.90 -2.36 -6.20
N GLU A 15 14.50 -2.69 -7.35
CA GLU A 15 13.93 -2.31 -8.66
C GLU A 15 12.57 -2.93 -8.92
N LEU A 16 12.32 -4.14 -8.42
CA LEU A 16 11.02 -4.80 -8.52
C LEU A 16 9.96 -4.09 -7.67
N ASP A 17 10.32 -3.67 -6.47
CA ASP A 17 9.44 -2.87 -5.62
C ASP A 17 9.11 -1.53 -6.28
N ILE A 18 10.11 -0.83 -6.80
CA ILE A 18 9.94 0.42 -7.55
C ILE A 18 9.05 0.20 -8.80
N ALA A 19 9.27 -0.88 -9.56
CA ALA A 19 8.44 -1.19 -10.73
C ALA A 19 6.98 -1.40 -10.35
N GLY A 20 6.72 -2.12 -9.26
CA GLY A 20 5.38 -2.34 -8.73
C GLY A 20 4.71 -1.05 -8.25
N GLU A 21 5.46 -0.18 -7.55
CA GLU A 21 5.00 1.16 -7.13
C GLU A 21 4.53 2.00 -8.33
N PHE A 22 5.33 2.06 -9.40
CA PHE A 22 4.97 2.77 -10.62
C PHE A 22 3.72 2.17 -11.31
N ILE A 23 3.64 0.85 -11.42
CA ILE A 23 2.47 0.17 -12.01
C ILE A 23 1.21 0.45 -11.19
N TYR A 24 1.31 0.37 -9.85
CA TYR A 24 0.20 0.66 -8.94
C TYR A 24 -0.29 2.10 -9.11
N ASN A 25 0.62 3.07 -9.04
CA ASN A 25 0.29 4.48 -9.18
C ASN A 25 -0.31 4.80 -10.56
N GLY A 26 0.21 4.19 -11.62
CA GLY A 26 -0.30 4.34 -12.99
C GLY A 26 -1.75 3.89 -13.13
N ILE A 27 -2.10 2.70 -12.64
CA ILE A 27 -3.48 2.21 -12.71
C ILE A 27 -4.39 2.93 -11.73
N HIS A 28 -3.88 3.33 -10.57
CA HIS A 28 -4.65 4.11 -9.60
C HIS A 28 -5.10 5.45 -10.19
N GLU A 29 -4.18 6.20 -10.79
CA GLU A 29 -4.51 7.45 -11.49
C GLU A 29 -5.49 7.20 -12.65
N PHE A 30 -5.29 6.15 -13.43
CA PHE A 30 -6.19 5.81 -14.54
C PHE A 30 -7.63 5.53 -14.07
N CYS A 31 -7.79 4.77 -13.01
CA CYS A 31 -9.11 4.42 -12.47
C CYS A 31 -9.88 5.63 -11.91
N ARG A 32 -9.19 6.70 -11.56
CA ARG A 32 -9.78 7.98 -11.11
C ARG A 32 -10.21 8.89 -12.24
N LEU A 33 -9.73 8.66 -13.46
CA LEU A 33 -10.10 9.47 -14.61
C LEU A 33 -11.60 9.38 -14.89
N LYS A 34 -12.19 10.53 -15.16
CA LYS A 34 -13.52 10.65 -15.74
C LYS A 34 -13.46 10.76 -17.26
N TYR A 35 -12.46 11.49 -17.75
CA TYR A 35 -12.23 11.68 -19.17
C TYR A 35 -10.73 11.61 -19.48
N ILE A 36 -10.37 11.04 -20.64
CA ILE A 36 -8.97 11.01 -21.13
C ILE A 36 -8.44 12.44 -21.36
N SER A 37 -9.30 13.40 -21.66
CA SER A 37 -8.94 14.81 -21.79
C SER A 37 -8.51 15.50 -20.49
N ASN A 38 -8.53 14.81 -19.34
CA ASN A 38 -7.89 15.28 -18.11
C ASN A 38 -6.37 15.09 -18.25
N GLU A 39 -5.70 16.01 -18.90
CA GLU A 39 -4.33 15.85 -19.40
C GLU A 39 -3.30 15.47 -18.33
N GLY A 40 -3.24 16.22 -17.23
CA GLY A 40 -2.26 15.93 -16.16
C GLY A 40 -2.37 14.52 -15.60
N PRO A 41 -3.54 14.10 -15.09
CA PRO A 41 -3.76 12.73 -14.58
C PRO A 41 -3.60 11.64 -15.67
N THR A 42 -3.99 11.90 -16.92
CA THR A 42 -3.79 10.96 -18.04
C THR A 42 -2.30 10.77 -18.31
N PHE A 43 -1.56 11.88 -18.39
CA PHE A 43 -0.10 11.85 -18.55
C PHE A 43 0.57 11.08 -17.42
N ALA A 44 0.26 11.40 -16.15
CA ALA A 44 0.83 10.75 -14.99
C ALA A 44 0.55 9.24 -15.00
N SER A 45 -0.67 8.84 -15.35
CA SER A 45 -1.05 7.44 -15.47
C SER A 45 -0.22 6.68 -16.51
N LEU A 46 -0.13 7.20 -17.75
CA LEU A 46 0.63 6.57 -18.82
C LEU A 46 2.14 6.56 -18.53
N TYR A 47 2.66 7.64 -17.96
CA TYR A 47 4.06 7.74 -17.58
C TYR A 47 4.44 6.68 -16.55
N ASN A 48 3.65 6.59 -15.48
CA ASN A 48 3.90 5.61 -14.43
C ASN A 48 3.79 4.17 -14.96
N MET A 49 2.78 3.85 -15.75
CA MET A 49 2.66 2.51 -16.35
C MET A 49 3.86 2.20 -17.26
N ALA A 50 4.30 3.15 -18.09
CA ALA A 50 5.42 2.94 -19.01
C ALA A 50 6.72 2.71 -18.25
N VAL A 51 7.04 3.56 -17.26
CA VAL A 51 8.24 3.42 -16.43
C VAL A 51 8.23 2.11 -15.65
N GLY A 52 7.08 1.73 -15.06
CA GLY A 52 6.95 0.49 -14.30
C GLY A 52 7.20 -0.75 -15.17
N ILE A 53 6.65 -0.80 -16.38
CA ILE A 53 6.88 -1.91 -17.32
C ILE A 53 8.33 -1.92 -17.82
N GLU A 54 8.93 -0.76 -18.15
CA GLU A 54 10.34 -0.68 -18.55
C GLU A 54 11.26 -1.24 -17.48
N ARG A 55 11.06 -0.85 -16.20
CA ARG A 55 11.85 -1.37 -15.09
C ARG A 55 11.71 -2.88 -14.93
N LEU A 56 10.50 -3.39 -15.04
CA LEU A 56 10.22 -4.82 -14.97
C LEU A 56 10.90 -5.60 -16.11
N GLU A 57 10.91 -5.05 -17.33
CA GLU A 57 11.67 -5.60 -18.45
C GLU A 57 13.18 -5.61 -18.19
N LYS A 58 13.74 -4.53 -17.59
CA LYS A 58 15.15 -4.44 -17.24
C LYS A 58 15.55 -5.49 -16.20
N ILE A 59 14.73 -5.70 -15.18
CA ILE A 59 14.94 -6.76 -14.18
C ILE A 59 15.02 -8.13 -14.85
N VAL A 60 14.06 -8.43 -15.74
CA VAL A 60 14.07 -9.69 -16.49
C VAL A 60 15.34 -9.80 -17.33
N TYR A 61 15.73 -8.73 -18.03
CA TYR A 61 16.96 -8.75 -18.84
C TYR A 61 18.20 -9.00 -17.99
N VAL A 62 18.32 -8.35 -16.82
CA VAL A 62 19.44 -8.57 -15.88
C VAL A 62 19.49 -10.03 -15.44
N LEU A 63 18.40 -10.61 -14.98
CA LEU A 63 18.37 -11.97 -14.43
C LEU A 63 18.65 -13.05 -15.48
N TRP A 64 18.37 -12.79 -16.75
CA TRP A 64 18.53 -13.77 -17.82
C TRP A 64 19.77 -13.58 -18.67
N LYS A 65 20.32 -12.35 -18.77
CA LYS A 65 21.46 -12.01 -19.62
C LYS A 65 22.78 -11.91 -18.87
N LEU A 66 22.79 -11.37 -17.64
CA LEU A 66 24.02 -11.17 -16.88
C LEU A 66 24.50 -12.53 -16.32
N ASP A 67 25.53 -13.08 -16.95
CA ASP A 67 26.26 -14.27 -16.50
C ASP A 67 27.69 -13.90 -16.09
N ASP A 68 28.49 -14.89 -15.70
CA ASP A 68 29.85 -14.68 -15.20
C ASP A 68 30.82 -14.25 -16.28
N GLU A 69 30.48 -14.50 -17.56
CA GLU A 69 31.31 -14.16 -18.71
C GLU A 69 30.95 -12.83 -19.37
N ALA A 70 29.86 -12.16 -18.92
CA ALA A 70 29.37 -10.93 -19.53
C ALA A 70 30.38 -9.76 -19.36
N ASP A 71 30.59 -9.01 -20.43
CA ASP A 71 31.24 -7.69 -20.39
C ASP A 71 30.34 -6.67 -19.71
N GLU A 72 30.69 -6.26 -18.50
CA GLU A 72 29.88 -5.36 -17.66
C GLU A 72 29.64 -4.01 -18.33
N THR A 73 30.69 -3.42 -18.93
CA THR A 73 30.58 -2.11 -19.60
C THR A 73 29.60 -2.15 -20.77
N LYS A 74 29.64 -3.24 -21.53
CA LYS A 74 28.71 -3.44 -22.65
C LYS A 74 27.31 -3.71 -22.15
N PHE A 75 27.16 -4.54 -21.13
CA PHE A 75 25.87 -4.87 -20.51
C PHE A 75 25.18 -3.64 -19.94
N GLU A 76 25.90 -2.80 -19.18
CA GLU A 76 25.37 -1.55 -18.63
C GLU A 76 24.88 -0.60 -19.73
N LYS A 77 25.65 -0.45 -20.83
CA LYS A 77 25.22 0.35 -21.98
C LYS A 77 23.95 -0.20 -22.63
N GLU A 78 23.75 -1.50 -22.62
CA GLU A 78 22.54 -2.13 -23.15
C GLU A 78 21.30 -1.86 -22.29
N LEU A 79 21.47 -1.65 -20.98
CA LEU A 79 20.42 -1.26 -20.04
C LEU A 79 20.07 0.23 -20.09
N ILE A 80 21.00 1.10 -20.50
CA ILE A 80 20.76 2.53 -20.69
C ILE A 80 19.99 2.73 -22.00
N THR A 81 18.79 2.20 -22.06
CA THR A 81 17.89 2.37 -23.21
C THR A 81 16.50 2.72 -22.72
N HIS A 82 15.86 3.63 -23.41
CA HIS A 82 14.45 3.94 -23.23
C HIS A 82 13.58 3.33 -24.33
N SER A 83 14.16 2.44 -25.15
CA SER A 83 13.45 1.77 -26.22
C SER A 83 12.81 0.47 -25.72
N HIS A 84 11.55 0.55 -25.30
CA HIS A 84 10.77 -0.62 -24.91
C HIS A 84 10.80 -1.75 -25.95
N THR A 85 10.75 -1.43 -27.25
CA THR A 85 10.78 -2.45 -28.31
C THR A 85 12.12 -3.15 -28.34
N GLY A 86 13.23 -2.39 -28.31
CA GLY A 86 14.57 -2.97 -28.34
C GLY A 86 14.83 -3.86 -27.13
N LEU A 87 14.35 -3.47 -25.95
CA LEU A 87 14.50 -4.26 -24.74
C LEU A 87 13.68 -5.56 -24.78
N ARG A 88 12.42 -5.48 -25.23
CA ARG A 88 11.56 -6.66 -25.40
C ARG A 88 12.14 -7.68 -26.41
N ASP A 89 12.70 -7.22 -27.49
CA ASP A 89 13.29 -8.10 -28.50
C ASP A 89 14.57 -8.76 -27.95
N LYS A 90 15.42 -8.02 -27.25
CA LYS A 90 16.58 -8.55 -26.52
C LYS A 90 16.18 -9.61 -25.49
N ILE A 91 15.11 -9.36 -24.71
CA ILE A 91 14.58 -10.33 -23.76
C ILE A 91 14.17 -11.62 -24.47
N LYS A 92 13.44 -11.53 -25.58
CA LYS A 92 13.03 -12.72 -26.36
C LYS A 92 14.22 -13.51 -26.90
N GLU A 93 15.27 -12.83 -27.35
CA GLU A 93 16.51 -13.49 -27.82
C GLU A 93 17.22 -14.24 -26.68
N VAL A 94 17.37 -13.58 -25.53
CA VAL A 94 18.01 -14.20 -24.37
C VAL A 94 17.19 -15.38 -23.84
N LEU A 95 15.86 -15.25 -23.75
CA LEU A 95 15.00 -16.35 -23.32
C LEU A 95 15.10 -17.58 -24.22
N LYS A 96 15.23 -17.40 -25.56
CA LYS A 96 15.41 -18.51 -26.50
C LYS A 96 16.71 -19.29 -26.22
N ILE A 97 17.81 -18.60 -25.85
CA ILE A 97 19.07 -19.25 -25.47
C ILE A 97 18.87 -20.22 -24.30
N HIS A 98 17.94 -19.88 -23.39
CA HIS A 98 17.60 -20.66 -22.21
C HIS A 98 16.39 -21.60 -22.37
N ASN A 99 15.93 -21.83 -23.60
CA ASN A 99 14.74 -22.64 -23.91
C ASN A 99 13.45 -22.13 -23.23
N GLU A 100 13.37 -20.82 -23.02
CA GLU A 100 12.19 -20.13 -22.50
C GLU A 100 11.60 -19.19 -23.56
N ASN A 101 10.33 -18.86 -23.40
CA ASN A 101 9.65 -17.92 -24.28
C ASN A 101 8.68 -17.02 -23.51
N ILE A 102 8.32 -15.93 -24.14
CA ILE A 102 7.22 -15.06 -23.69
C ILE A 102 6.34 -14.69 -24.89
N GLU A 103 5.06 -14.97 -24.76
CA GLU A 103 4.06 -14.64 -25.77
C GLU A 103 3.05 -13.64 -25.20
N PHE A 104 2.65 -12.69 -26.02
CA PHE A 104 1.72 -11.65 -25.66
C PHE A 104 0.44 -11.75 -26.49
N SER A 105 -0.70 -11.56 -25.82
CA SER A 105 -2.00 -11.44 -26.46
C SER A 105 -2.09 -10.17 -27.33
N LYS A 106 -3.15 -10.08 -28.13
CA LYS A 106 -3.43 -8.89 -28.94
C LYS A 106 -3.56 -7.63 -28.06
N GLN A 107 -4.27 -7.72 -26.93
CA GLN A 107 -4.46 -6.61 -26.00
C GLN A 107 -3.15 -6.20 -25.31
N GLU A 108 -2.33 -7.17 -24.88
CA GLU A 108 -1.03 -6.88 -24.28
C GLU A 108 -0.07 -6.20 -25.26
N ASN A 109 -0.04 -6.66 -26.51
CA ASN A 109 0.74 -5.99 -27.55
C ASN A 109 0.22 -4.57 -27.81
N ALA A 110 -1.10 -4.37 -27.84
CA ALA A 110 -1.69 -3.05 -28.05
C ALA A 110 -1.39 -2.09 -26.86
N LEU A 111 -1.45 -2.58 -25.61
CA LEU A 111 -1.05 -1.80 -24.44
C LEU A 111 0.43 -1.44 -24.49
N PHE A 112 1.27 -2.40 -24.85
CA PHE A 112 2.70 -2.17 -25.00
C PHE A 112 3.00 -1.08 -26.04
N GLU A 113 2.34 -1.12 -27.20
CA GLU A 113 2.49 -0.09 -28.24
C GLU A 113 1.96 1.28 -27.78
N LEU A 114 0.89 1.32 -26.97
CA LEU A 114 0.43 2.56 -26.34
C LEU A 114 1.52 3.14 -25.42
N LEU A 115 2.04 2.34 -24.50
CA LEU A 115 3.04 2.80 -23.53
C LEU A 115 4.34 3.23 -24.23
N ARG A 116 4.78 2.48 -25.23
CA ARG A 116 5.93 2.81 -26.06
C ARG A 116 5.74 4.11 -26.83
N GLY A 117 4.60 4.23 -27.51
CA GLY A 117 4.28 5.42 -28.32
C GLY A 117 4.19 6.68 -27.45
N PHE A 118 3.58 6.55 -26.26
CA PHE A 118 3.53 7.63 -25.28
C PHE A 118 4.94 8.01 -24.80
N TYR A 119 5.72 7.05 -24.33
CA TYR A 119 7.02 7.32 -23.72
C TYR A 119 8.05 7.88 -24.70
N ASN A 120 8.10 7.36 -25.93
CA ASN A 120 9.08 7.77 -26.91
C ASN A 120 8.70 9.04 -27.69
N THR A 121 7.41 9.31 -27.88
CA THR A 121 6.95 10.40 -28.74
C THR A 121 6.00 11.36 -28.05
N ALA A 122 4.85 10.91 -27.57
CA ALA A 122 3.79 11.78 -27.10
C ALA A 122 4.20 12.60 -25.87
N ARG A 123 5.04 12.05 -25.00
CA ARG A 123 5.54 12.67 -23.76
C ARG A 123 6.14 14.08 -23.95
N TYR A 124 6.82 14.33 -25.07
CA TYR A 124 7.48 15.61 -25.36
C TYR A 124 6.79 16.44 -26.45
N MET A 125 5.70 15.95 -27.04
CA MET A 125 5.02 16.62 -28.16
C MET A 125 4.55 18.03 -27.80
N ARG A 126 4.15 18.26 -26.55
CA ARG A 126 3.67 19.58 -26.08
C ARG A 126 4.77 20.64 -26.01
N PHE A 127 6.04 20.25 -26.06
CA PHE A 127 7.17 21.18 -26.14
C PHE A 127 7.53 21.55 -27.58
N ASN A 128 6.93 20.90 -28.58
CA ASN A 128 7.12 21.24 -29.97
C ASN A 128 6.05 22.22 -30.43
N ILE A 129 6.45 23.27 -31.12
CA ILE A 129 5.52 24.32 -31.62
C ILE A 129 4.46 23.72 -32.54
N ASP A 130 4.86 22.79 -33.42
CA ASP A 130 3.99 22.08 -34.36
C ASP A 130 3.58 20.67 -33.84
N GLY A 131 3.55 20.49 -32.51
CA GLY A 131 3.26 19.20 -31.89
C GLY A 131 1.81 18.76 -32.05
N ASP A 132 1.61 17.47 -32.30
CA ASP A 132 0.28 16.84 -32.36
C ASP A 132 -0.26 16.59 -30.94
N TRP A 133 -1.14 17.45 -30.48
CA TRP A 133 -1.74 17.44 -29.14
C TRP A 133 -2.70 16.28 -28.91
N ASP A 134 -3.23 15.69 -29.98
CA ASP A 134 -4.15 14.56 -29.90
C ASP A 134 -3.45 13.19 -29.89
N LYS A 135 -2.13 13.19 -29.99
CA LYS A 135 -1.34 11.96 -30.13
C LYS A 135 -1.57 10.95 -29.00
N GLU A 136 -1.65 11.41 -27.75
CA GLU A 136 -1.94 10.56 -26.61
C GLU A 136 -3.33 9.92 -26.72
N ILE A 137 -4.32 10.73 -27.12
CA ILE A 137 -5.71 10.29 -27.32
C ILE A 137 -5.80 9.24 -28.42
N GLU A 138 -5.07 9.44 -29.53
CA GLU A 138 -5.03 8.47 -30.63
C GLU A 138 -4.39 7.12 -30.22
N LEU A 139 -3.31 7.16 -29.45
CA LEU A 139 -2.67 5.96 -28.93
C LEU A 139 -3.62 5.18 -28.01
N ILE A 140 -4.31 5.89 -27.11
CA ILE A 140 -5.32 5.26 -26.24
C ILE A 140 -6.46 4.68 -27.07
N ARG A 141 -6.96 5.42 -28.06
CA ARG A 141 -8.03 4.97 -28.95
C ARG A 141 -7.64 3.70 -29.71
N THR A 142 -6.40 3.62 -30.16
CA THR A 142 -5.85 2.46 -30.84
C THR A 142 -5.80 1.24 -29.92
N PHE A 143 -5.39 1.43 -28.66
CA PHE A 143 -5.45 0.38 -27.66
C PHE A 143 -6.89 -0.09 -27.39
N LEU A 144 -7.83 0.81 -27.21
CA LEU A 144 -9.24 0.48 -26.95
C LEU A 144 -9.85 -0.35 -28.09
N LYS A 145 -9.49 -0.06 -29.35
CA LYS A 145 -9.93 -0.84 -30.54
C LYS A 145 -9.37 -2.27 -30.57
N SER A 146 -8.40 -2.61 -29.75
CA SER A 146 -7.90 -3.99 -29.63
C SER A 146 -8.90 -4.93 -28.95
N ASP A 147 -9.84 -4.40 -28.17
CA ASP A 147 -10.92 -5.19 -27.56
C ASP A 147 -12.15 -5.22 -28.48
N SER A 148 -12.59 -6.44 -28.83
CA SER A 148 -13.78 -6.67 -29.66
C SER A 148 -15.08 -6.20 -29.01
N ASN A 149 -15.09 -6.13 -27.67
CA ASN A 149 -16.24 -5.65 -26.89
C ASN A 149 -16.22 -4.12 -26.68
N TYR A 150 -15.22 -3.44 -27.23
CA TYR A 150 -15.19 -2.00 -27.24
C TYR A 150 -16.27 -1.49 -28.19
N VAL A 151 -17.46 -1.35 -27.65
CA VAL A 151 -18.55 -0.66 -28.34
C VAL A 151 -18.21 0.83 -28.33
N LYS A 152 -18.27 1.45 -29.51
CA LYS A 152 -18.06 2.88 -29.72
C LYS A 152 -18.93 3.71 -28.77
N THR A 153 -18.48 3.95 -27.57
CA THR A 153 -19.02 5.00 -26.70
C THR A 153 -18.37 6.33 -27.10
N ASN A 154 -18.48 6.65 -28.40
CA ASN A 154 -18.10 7.94 -28.91
C ASN A 154 -19.30 8.87 -28.78
N THR A 155 -19.33 9.63 -27.73
CA THR A 155 -19.98 10.93 -27.79
C THR A 155 -19.00 11.84 -28.50
N GLU A 156 -19.10 11.92 -29.83
CA GLU A 156 -18.50 12.98 -30.62
C GLU A 156 -19.24 14.28 -30.26
N PHE A 157 -18.68 15.03 -29.34
CA PHE A 157 -19.14 16.39 -29.07
C PHE A 157 -18.34 17.40 -29.89
N PHE A 158 -18.96 18.52 -30.23
CA PHE A 158 -18.51 19.61 -31.08
C PHE A 158 -17.16 20.27 -30.72
N TYR A 159 -16.55 19.89 -29.59
CA TYR A 159 -15.26 20.38 -29.11
C TYR A 159 -14.32 19.20 -28.77
N GLY A 160 -13.77 18.57 -29.77
CA GLY A 160 -12.78 17.52 -29.59
C GLY A 160 -13.37 16.22 -29.03
N SER A 161 -12.85 15.11 -29.46
CA SER A 161 -13.30 13.79 -29.08
C SER A 161 -12.96 13.49 -27.60
N ARG A 162 -13.92 13.69 -26.70
CA ARG A 162 -13.80 13.27 -25.30
C ARG A 162 -14.05 11.78 -25.21
N ILE A 163 -13.07 11.02 -24.72
CA ILE A 163 -13.28 9.63 -24.34
C ILE A 163 -13.63 9.63 -22.85
N GLU A 164 -14.86 9.20 -22.52
CA GLU A 164 -15.26 8.95 -21.15
C GLU A 164 -14.64 7.63 -20.66
N VAL A 165 -13.95 7.68 -19.51
CA VAL A 165 -13.32 6.51 -18.91
C VAL A 165 -14.33 5.76 -18.06
N ASN A 166 -15.17 4.98 -18.72
CA ASN A 166 -16.18 4.14 -18.10
C ASN A 166 -15.56 2.88 -17.46
N GLU A 167 -16.37 2.14 -16.72
CA GLU A 167 -15.95 0.92 -16.01
C GLU A 167 -15.39 -0.17 -16.93
N ASN A 168 -15.87 -0.28 -18.18
CA ASN A 168 -15.36 -1.26 -19.12
C ASN A 168 -13.94 -0.92 -19.58
N ILE A 169 -13.66 0.36 -19.80
CA ILE A 169 -12.32 0.86 -20.13
C ILE A 169 -11.35 0.62 -18.97
N LYS A 170 -11.76 0.94 -17.74
CA LYS A 170 -10.95 0.69 -16.54
C LYS A 170 -10.65 -0.80 -16.34
N LYS A 171 -11.66 -1.67 -16.56
CA LYS A 171 -11.48 -3.11 -16.49
C LYS A 171 -10.53 -3.63 -17.58
N LEU A 172 -10.62 -3.11 -18.80
CA LEU A 172 -9.73 -3.48 -19.91
C LEU A 172 -8.28 -3.13 -19.56
N PHE A 173 -8.01 -1.89 -19.17
CA PHE A 173 -6.67 -1.47 -18.74
C PHE A 173 -6.16 -2.32 -17.58
N GLY A 174 -6.94 -2.43 -16.50
CA GLY A 174 -6.55 -3.15 -15.29
C GLY A 174 -6.26 -4.64 -15.54
N ARG A 175 -7.05 -5.31 -16.40
CA ARG A 175 -6.84 -6.71 -16.79
C ARG A 175 -5.60 -6.88 -17.65
N THR A 176 -5.46 -6.04 -18.67
CA THR A 176 -4.34 -6.15 -19.63
C THR A 176 -3.01 -5.84 -18.96
N LEU A 177 -2.96 -4.79 -18.14
CA LEU A 177 -1.76 -4.42 -17.38
C LEU A 177 -1.37 -5.51 -16.37
N LYS A 178 -2.36 -6.07 -15.63
CA LYS A 178 -2.10 -7.21 -14.71
C LYS A 178 -1.52 -8.41 -15.46
N SER A 179 -2.10 -8.77 -16.59
CA SER A 179 -1.64 -9.90 -17.39
C SER A 179 -0.22 -9.68 -17.91
N LEU A 180 0.08 -8.49 -18.41
CA LEU A 180 1.42 -8.12 -18.86
C LEU A 180 2.45 -8.17 -17.72
N ALA A 181 2.16 -7.53 -16.59
CA ALA A 181 3.03 -7.52 -15.41
C ALA A 181 3.26 -8.94 -14.86
N ALA A 182 2.21 -9.76 -14.80
CA ALA A 182 2.31 -11.14 -14.30
C ALA A 182 3.20 -12.02 -15.18
N LYS A 183 3.21 -11.83 -16.51
CA LYS A 183 4.10 -12.56 -17.42
C LYS A 183 5.57 -12.22 -17.17
N TYR A 184 5.90 -10.94 -17.01
CA TYR A 184 7.26 -10.53 -16.67
C TYR A 184 7.65 -10.98 -15.28
N TYR A 185 6.76 -10.85 -14.28
CA TYR A 185 7.03 -11.32 -12.92
C TYR A 185 7.30 -12.83 -12.86
N LYS A 186 6.58 -13.63 -13.65
CA LYS A 186 6.88 -15.07 -13.79
C LYS A 186 8.30 -15.31 -14.32
N LEU A 187 8.79 -14.48 -15.22
CA LEU A 187 10.18 -14.54 -15.70
C LEU A 187 11.18 -14.08 -14.64
N VAL A 188 10.80 -13.11 -13.78
CA VAL A 188 11.61 -12.73 -12.61
C VAL A 188 11.76 -13.93 -11.68
N ILE A 189 10.67 -14.61 -11.30
CA ILE A 189 10.72 -15.81 -10.45
C ILE A 189 11.63 -16.89 -11.03
N LYS A 190 11.45 -17.22 -12.33
CA LYS A 190 12.29 -18.23 -13.01
C LYS A 190 13.75 -17.81 -13.09
N GLY A 191 14.02 -16.54 -13.42
CA GLY A 191 15.37 -15.98 -13.48
C GLY A 191 16.04 -15.96 -12.09
N SER A 192 15.29 -15.64 -11.04
CA SER A 192 15.76 -15.72 -9.65
C SER A 192 16.14 -17.14 -9.25
N SER A 193 15.27 -18.11 -9.56
CA SER A 193 15.56 -19.51 -9.31
C SER A 193 16.81 -19.99 -10.04
N LYS A 194 17.00 -19.58 -11.31
CA LYS A 194 18.21 -19.89 -12.10
C LYS A 194 19.49 -19.34 -11.46
N ASN A 195 19.43 -18.13 -10.90
CA ASN A 195 20.57 -17.45 -10.28
C ASN A 195 20.68 -17.73 -8.76
N GLN A 196 19.81 -18.55 -8.19
CA GLN A 196 19.74 -18.81 -6.75
C GLN A 196 19.63 -17.52 -5.91
N THR A 197 18.80 -16.57 -6.39
CA THR A 197 18.51 -15.28 -5.73
C THR A 197 17.07 -15.25 -5.23
N TYR A 198 16.77 -14.28 -4.35
CA TYR A 198 15.44 -14.01 -3.79
C TYR A 198 14.79 -12.75 -4.39
N THR A 199 15.18 -12.39 -5.61
CA THR A 199 14.74 -11.16 -6.30
C THR A 199 13.22 -11.02 -6.40
N TYR A 200 12.47 -12.11 -6.31
CA TYR A 200 11.00 -12.14 -6.35
C TYR A 200 10.33 -11.82 -5.02
N GLU A 201 11.09 -11.72 -3.92
CA GLU A 201 10.53 -11.48 -2.59
C GLU A 201 10.30 -9.99 -2.37
N LEU A 202 9.06 -9.65 -2.01
CA LEU A 202 8.62 -8.29 -1.73
C LEU A 202 7.99 -8.23 -0.35
N ARG A 203 8.08 -7.09 0.27
CA ARG A 203 7.36 -6.81 1.53
C ARG A 203 5.84 -6.89 1.29
N SER A 204 5.13 -7.52 2.20
CA SER A 204 3.67 -7.73 2.09
C SER A 204 2.86 -6.43 2.10
N ASP A 205 3.38 -5.39 2.75
CA ASP A 205 2.77 -4.07 2.89
C ASP A 205 3.07 -3.13 1.71
N SER A 206 3.96 -3.52 0.77
CA SER A 206 4.30 -2.69 -0.39
C SER A 206 3.19 -2.67 -1.44
N LYS A 207 3.10 -1.58 -2.21
CA LYS A 207 2.22 -1.50 -3.39
C LYS A 207 2.61 -2.53 -4.45
N ALA A 208 3.89 -2.90 -4.54
CA ALA A 208 4.37 -3.92 -5.45
C ALA A 208 3.78 -5.30 -5.12
N SER A 209 3.63 -5.65 -3.84
CA SER A 209 2.98 -6.90 -3.44
C SER A 209 1.54 -6.98 -3.94
N LYS A 210 0.81 -5.87 -3.94
CA LYS A 210 -0.55 -5.78 -4.48
C LYS A 210 -0.61 -6.00 -6.00
N ILE A 211 0.48 -5.66 -6.72
CA ILE A 211 0.60 -5.91 -8.16
C ILE A 211 0.96 -7.37 -8.43
N PHE A 212 1.97 -7.90 -7.75
CA PHE A 212 2.56 -9.19 -8.13
C PHE A 212 1.96 -10.38 -7.38
N TYR A 213 1.60 -10.25 -6.09
CA TYR A 213 1.05 -11.33 -5.27
C TYR A 213 -0.47 -11.47 -5.37
N SER A 214 -1.18 -10.42 -5.80
CA SER A 214 -2.64 -10.47 -5.89
C SER A 214 -3.13 -11.59 -6.81
N GLN A 215 -4.09 -12.37 -6.34
CA GLN A 215 -4.80 -13.40 -7.09
C GLN A 215 -5.87 -12.83 -8.04
N GLU A 216 -6.20 -11.55 -7.91
CA GLU A 216 -7.19 -10.91 -8.76
C GLU A 216 -6.70 -10.81 -10.21
N LYS A 217 -7.61 -11.08 -11.16
CA LYS A 217 -7.31 -11.01 -12.59
C LYS A 217 -7.24 -9.58 -13.14
N SER A 218 -7.56 -8.59 -12.35
CA SER A 218 -7.60 -7.18 -12.76
C SER A 218 -7.14 -6.27 -11.64
N LEU A 219 -6.18 -5.37 -11.94
CA LEU A 219 -5.73 -4.35 -10.99
C LEU A 219 -6.84 -3.37 -10.61
N LYS A 220 -7.81 -3.14 -11.52
CA LYS A 220 -9.02 -2.36 -11.19
C LYS A 220 -9.80 -3.01 -10.05
N LYS A 221 -9.93 -4.34 -10.03
CA LYS A 221 -10.62 -5.06 -8.96
C LYS A 221 -9.88 -4.96 -7.62
N ASN A 222 -8.54 -4.97 -7.64
CA ASN A 222 -7.74 -4.75 -6.43
C ASN A 222 -8.09 -3.39 -5.80
N GLN A 223 -8.14 -2.34 -6.62
CA GLN A 223 -8.47 -1.00 -6.12
C GLN A 223 -9.93 -0.89 -5.64
N ASP A 224 -10.87 -1.55 -6.32
CA ASP A 224 -12.25 -1.61 -5.84
C ASP A 224 -12.34 -2.24 -4.45
N ASN A 225 -11.55 -3.30 -4.21
CA ASN A 225 -11.47 -3.96 -2.91
C ASN A 225 -10.86 -3.04 -1.85
N GLU A 226 -9.83 -2.25 -2.19
CA GLU A 226 -9.25 -1.25 -1.29
C GLU A 226 -10.28 -0.17 -0.91
N TYR A 227 -11.03 0.34 -1.89
CA TYR A 227 -12.09 1.32 -1.62
C TYR A 227 -13.24 0.73 -0.79
N LEU A 228 -13.55 -0.56 -1.02
CA LEU A 228 -14.53 -1.27 -0.20
C LEU A 228 -14.05 -1.40 1.24
N ALA A 229 -12.78 -1.78 1.44
CA ALA A 229 -12.19 -1.91 2.77
C ALA A 229 -12.25 -0.60 3.56
N VAL A 230 -11.94 0.54 2.92
CA VAL A 230 -12.05 1.87 3.56
C VAL A 230 -13.50 2.17 3.97
N LYS A 231 -14.48 1.84 3.12
CA LYS A 231 -15.91 2.04 3.44
C LYS A 231 -16.36 1.17 4.62
N GLU A 232 -15.94 -0.10 4.62
CA GLU A 232 -16.26 -1.02 5.72
C GLU A 232 -15.60 -0.57 7.03
N LEU A 233 -14.36 -0.07 6.97
CA LEU A 233 -13.69 0.50 8.14
C LEU A 233 -14.46 1.71 8.69
N LEU A 234 -14.93 2.63 7.83
CA LEU A 234 -15.76 3.76 8.27
C LEU A 234 -17.07 3.31 8.94
N ILE A 235 -17.72 2.26 8.40
CA ILE A 235 -18.92 1.66 8.99
C ILE A 235 -18.59 1.06 10.36
N TYR A 236 -17.46 0.32 10.45
CA TYR A 236 -17.00 -0.25 11.71
C TYR A 236 -16.75 0.82 12.77
N LEU A 237 -15.94 1.83 12.45
CA LEU A 237 -15.62 2.94 13.38
C LEU A 237 -16.89 3.64 13.90
N ARG A 238 -17.93 3.76 13.06
CA ARG A 238 -19.19 4.43 13.43
C ARG A 238 -20.12 3.56 14.26
N ASN A 239 -20.18 2.26 13.99
CA ASN A 239 -21.22 1.36 14.50
C ASN A 239 -20.69 0.28 15.46
N SER A 240 -19.36 0.15 15.63
CA SER A 240 -18.80 -0.83 16.55
C SER A 240 -19.25 -0.56 17.99
N LYS A 241 -19.59 -1.64 18.67
CA LYS A 241 -19.87 -1.63 20.12
C LYS A 241 -18.61 -1.96 20.93
N ASP A 242 -17.59 -2.47 20.27
CA ASP A 242 -16.31 -2.79 20.90
C ASP A 242 -15.57 -1.49 21.19
N LYS A 243 -15.42 -1.20 22.46
CA LYS A 243 -14.73 0.02 22.94
C LYS A 243 -13.26 -0.30 23.19
N THR A 244 -12.48 -0.45 22.08
CA THR A 244 -11.02 -0.51 22.17
C THR A 244 -10.46 0.80 22.76
N SER A 245 -9.24 0.78 23.28
CA SER A 245 -8.57 1.98 23.82
C SER A 245 -8.53 3.10 22.80
N PHE A 246 -8.24 2.77 21.54
CA PHE A 246 -8.27 3.72 20.43
C PHE A 246 -9.66 4.34 20.22
N LEU A 247 -10.73 3.53 20.17
CA LEU A 247 -12.08 4.04 19.98
C LEU A 247 -12.56 4.88 21.17
N LYS A 248 -12.23 4.48 22.39
CA LYS A 248 -12.47 5.31 23.60
C LYS A 248 -11.78 6.66 23.50
N TYR A 249 -10.51 6.66 23.09
CA TYR A 249 -9.74 7.89 22.89
C TYR A 249 -10.37 8.80 21.82
N VAL A 250 -10.78 8.23 20.68
CA VAL A 250 -11.47 8.98 19.61
C VAL A 250 -12.80 9.55 20.09
N ASP A 251 -13.57 8.78 20.87
CA ASP A 251 -14.87 9.22 21.42
C ASP A 251 -14.71 10.39 22.43
N GLU A 252 -13.58 10.55 23.09
CA GLU A 252 -13.28 11.66 23.99
C GLU A 252 -12.97 12.98 23.27
N ILE A 253 -12.67 12.92 21.96
CA ILE A 253 -12.39 14.10 21.15
C ILE A 253 -13.69 14.63 20.56
N GLU A 254 -14.08 15.84 20.97
CA GLU A 254 -15.28 16.49 20.44
C GLU A 254 -15.19 16.66 18.91
N ALA A 255 -16.23 16.27 18.20
CA ALA A 255 -16.27 16.42 16.74
C ALA A 255 -16.32 17.89 16.31
N LEU A 256 -15.63 18.25 15.23
CA LEU A 256 -15.80 19.56 14.61
C LEU A 256 -17.17 19.68 13.96
N GLY A 257 -17.68 20.89 13.91
CA GLY A 257 -18.98 21.23 13.34
C GLY A 257 -18.96 21.31 11.81
N PHE A 258 -18.60 20.22 11.12
CA PHE A 258 -18.66 20.16 9.66
C PHE A 258 -20.06 20.35 9.11
N ASP A 259 -20.18 20.95 7.92
CA ASP A 259 -21.44 20.99 7.18
C ASP A 259 -21.83 19.57 6.69
N PRO A 260 -22.94 18.99 7.19
CA PRO A 260 -23.36 17.65 6.77
C PRO A 260 -23.62 17.52 5.27
N ALA A 261 -23.96 18.62 4.57
CA ALA A 261 -24.23 18.60 3.14
C ALA A 261 -22.99 18.26 2.31
N ASN A 262 -21.79 18.55 2.83
CA ASN A 262 -20.52 18.33 2.15
C ASN A 262 -19.93 16.92 2.39
N LEU A 263 -20.37 16.19 3.41
CA LEU A 263 -19.76 14.94 3.86
C LEU A 263 -19.64 13.88 2.76
N ILE A 264 -20.70 13.69 1.96
CA ILE A 264 -20.70 12.71 0.86
C ILE A 264 -19.62 13.06 -0.18
N THR A 265 -19.49 14.34 -0.49
CA THR A 265 -18.46 14.82 -1.44
C THR A 265 -17.06 14.63 -0.88
N TYR A 266 -16.83 14.96 0.39
CA TYR A 266 -15.54 14.75 1.06
C TYR A 266 -15.15 13.28 1.08
N LEU A 267 -16.02 12.41 1.59
CA LEU A 267 -15.77 10.98 1.65
C LEU A 267 -15.54 10.36 0.27
N SER A 268 -16.33 10.75 -0.73
CA SER A 268 -16.17 10.27 -2.11
C SER A 268 -14.82 10.63 -2.72
N ASN A 269 -14.27 11.80 -2.40
CA ASN A 269 -12.96 12.21 -2.86
C ASN A 269 -11.83 11.53 -2.06
N ILE A 270 -11.93 11.48 -0.73
CA ILE A 270 -10.93 10.86 0.14
C ILE A 270 -10.77 9.38 -0.18
N ILE A 271 -11.86 8.64 -0.38
CA ILE A 271 -11.84 7.23 -0.80
C ILE A 271 -11.06 7.05 -2.11
N ARG A 272 -11.08 8.05 -2.99
CA ARG A 272 -10.30 8.06 -4.24
C ARG A 272 -8.87 8.57 -4.05
N GLY A 273 -8.45 8.87 -2.82
CA GLY A 273 -7.13 9.40 -2.50
C GLY A 273 -6.96 10.89 -2.83
N ILE A 274 -8.06 11.66 -2.86
CA ILE A 274 -8.02 13.12 -3.08
C ILE A 274 -8.56 13.79 -1.82
N ILE A 275 -7.77 14.66 -1.22
CA ILE A 275 -8.26 15.55 -0.17
C ILE A 275 -8.81 16.81 -0.86
N PRO A 276 -10.15 17.06 -0.79
CA PRO A 276 -10.71 18.24 -1.44
C PRO A 276 -10.23 19.52 -0.72
N LYS A 277 -9.93 20.56 -1.48
CA LYS A 277 -9.54 21.85 -0.88
C LYS A 277 -10.64 22.47 -0.03
N GLU A 278 -11.89 22.22 -0.39
CA GLU A 278 -13.06 22.65 0.37
C GLU A 278 -13.06 22.08 1.79
N LEU A 279 -12.66 20.82 1.95
CA LEU A 279 -12.47 20.20 3.27
C LEU A 279 -11.35 20.89 4.05
N VAL A 280 -10.22 21.18 3.39
CA VAL A 280 -9.09 21.88 4.01
C VAL A 280 -9.53 23.25 4.51
N TYR A 281 -10.22 24.04 3.68
CA TYR A 281 -10.71 25.36 4.06
C TYR A 281 -11.75 25.32 5.20
N GLU A 282 -12.64 24.33 5.20
CA GLU A 282 -13.59 24.14 6.30
C GLU A 282 -12.89 23.81 7.61
N VAL A 283 -11.89 22.94 7.58
CA VAL A 283 -11.04 22.65 8.76
C VAL A 283 -10.30 23.90 9.22
N GLU A 284 -9.65 24.64 8.33
CA GLU A 284 -8.95 25.89 8.66
C GLU A 284 -9.89 26.90 9.33
N TYR A 285 -11.10 27.06 8.78
CA TYR A 285 -12.11 27.93 9.36
C TYR A 285 -12.52 27.48 10.78
N LEU A 286 -12.86 26.19 10.96
CA LEU A 286 -13.27 25.64 12.23
C LEU A 286 -12.16 25.71 13.28
N TYR A 287 -10.90 25.52 12.88
CA TYR A 287 -9.75 25.71 13.76
C TYR A 287 -9.55 27.15 14.19
N GLY A 288 -9.88 28.10 13.31
CA GLY A 288 -9.87 29.53 13.63
C GLY A 288 -10.86 29.95 14.72
N GLU A 289 -11.92 29.16 14.91
CA GLU A 289 -12.94 29.39 15.95
C GLU A 289 -12.59 28.74 17.30
N LEU A 290 -11.53 27.91 17.38
CA LEU A 290 -11.11 27.23 18.61
C LEU A 290 -10.25 28.15 19.49
N ASP A 291 -10.49 28.14 20.78
CA ASP A 291 -9.67 28.87 21.75
C ASP A 291 -8.21 28.37 21.82
N LYS A 292 -8.01 27.06 21.66
CA LYS A 292 -6.70 26.40 21.77
C LYS A 292 -6.53 25.32 20.68
N PRO A 293 -6.39 25.72 19.39
CA PRO A 293 -6.28 24.76 18.29
C PRO A 293 -5.08 23.80 18.44
N TYR A 294 -3.95 24.27 19.01
CA TYR A 294 -2.76 23.46 19.24
C TYR A 294 -2.98 22.25 20.15
N VAL A 295 -3.91 22.35 21.11
CA VAL A 295 -4.26 21.21 21.99
C VAL A 295 -4.93 20.12 21.17
N ARG A 296 -5.86 20.51 20.28
CA ARG A 296 -6.54 19.57 19.40
C ARG A 296 -5.58 18.95 18.39
N GLU A 297 -4.67 19.73 17.80
CA GLU A 297 -3.63 19.24 16.90
C GLU A 297 -2.78 18.16 17.59
N LYS A 298 -2.35 18.39 18.84
CA LYS A 298 -1.59 17.41 19.63
C LYS A 298 -2.39 16.12 19.86
N LEU A 299 -3.68 16.21 20.18
CA LEU A 299 -4.53 15.04 20.37
C LEU A 299 -4.67 14.22 19.06
N ILE A 300 -4.87 14.89 17.94
CA ILE A 300 -5.09 14.22 16.64
C ILE A 300 -3.79 13.65 16.07
N SER A 301 -2.62 14.27 16.37
CA SER A 301 -1.34 13.79 15.87
C SER A 301 -1.06 12.34 16.28
N LEU A 302 -1.58 11.91 17.43
CA LEU A 302 -1.43 10.54 17.92
C LEU A 302 -2.06 9.46 17.02
N PHE A 303 -2.98 9.82 16.11
CA PHE A 303 -3.63 8.85 15.23
C PHE A 303 -2.71 8.22 14.16
N ALA A 304 -1.57 8.80 13.90
CA ALA A 304 -0.66 8.38 12.84
C ALA A 304 0.78 8.16 13.32
N GLU A 305 1.05 8.27 14.62
CA GLU A 305 2.40 8.05 15.14
C GLU A 305 2.67 6.55 15.29
N GLU A 306 3.71 6.07 14.62
CA GLU A 306 4.13 4.66 14.64
C GLU A 306 4.49 4.15 16.04
N ASN A 307 4.84 5.06 16.96
CA ASN A 307 5.24 4.74 18.34
C ASN A 307 4.09 4.83 19.35
N VAL A 308 2.92 5.27 18.94
CA VAL A 308 1.73 5.25 19.79
C VAL A 308 1.05 3.91 19.63
N VAL A 309 1.38 2.99 20.50
CA VAL A 309 0.68 1.72 20.62
C VAL A 309 -0.67 2.01 21.31
N PHE A 310 -1.72 2.21 20.50
CA PHE A 310 -3.07 2.01 20.99
C PHE A 310 -3.25 0.51 21.17
N GLU A 311 -3.01 0.04 22.34
CA GLU A 311 -2.81 -1.31 22.78
C GLU A 311 -3.77 -2.34 22.21
N PHE A 312 -3.24 -3.52 22.13
CA PHE A 312 -4.05 -4.74 22.15
C PHE A 312 -4.93 -4.69 23.41
N PRO A 313 -6.26 -4.66 23.29
CA PRO A 313 -7.16 -4.50 24.45
C PRO A 313 -6.91 -5.52 25.56
N ALA A 314 -6.45 -6.72 25.17
CA ALA A 314 -6.08 -7.78 26.08
C ALA A 314 -4.87 -7.42 26.97
N GLN A 315 -3.82 -6.83 26.40
CA GLN A 315 -2.64 -6.43 27.18
C GLN A 315 -2.98 -5.37 28.22
N LYS A 316 -3.77 -4.38 27.84
CA LYS A 316 -4.19 -3.31 28.74
C LYS A 316 -5.04 -3.88 29.88
N GLU A 317 -6.04 -4.66 29.56
CA GLU A 317 -6.90 -5.27 30.56
C GLU A 317 -6.08 -6.16 31.53
N CYS A 318 -5.06 -6.88 31.02
CA CYS A 318 -4.14 -7.63 31.86
C CYS A 318 -3.37 -6.74 32.81
N ILE A 319 -2.80 -5.62 32.34
CA ILE A 319 -2.04 -4.71 33.17
C ILE A 319 -2.95 -4.00 34.20
N GLU A 320 -4.16 -3.61 33.81
CA GLU A 320 -5.16 -3.04 34.75
C GLU A 320 -5.47 -4.05 35.87
N ILE A 321 -5.76 -5.29 35.56
CA ILE A 321 -6.02 -6.34 36.55
C ILE A 321 -4.80 -6.60 37.43
N ILE A 322 -3.60 -6.68 36.85
CA ILE A 322 -2.37 -6.88 37.62
C ILE A 322 -2.11 -5.71 38.57
N ASN A 323 -2.34 -4.48 38.15
CA ASN A 323 -2.22 -3.30 39.02
C ASN A 323 -3.25 -3.32 40.16
N ASP A 324 -4.49 -3.70 39.91
CA ASP A 324 -5.53 -3.87 40.91
C ASP A 324 -5.13 -4.92 41.95
N VAL A 325 -4.57 -6.05 41.52
CA VAL A 325 -4.03 -7.08 42.41
C VAL A 325 -2.87 -6.56 43.27
N ILE A 326 -1.98 -5.75 42.66
CA ILE A 326 -0.86 -5.10 43.41
C ILE A 326 -1.36 -4.13 44.44
N GLU A 327 -2.34 -3.28 44.11
CA GLU A 327 -2.89 -2.25 44.99
C GLU A 327 -3.63 -2.87 46.20
N HIS A 328 -4.41 -3.92 45.91
CA HIS A 328 -5.17 -4.58 46.98
C HIS A 328 -4.37 -5.65 47.75
N ASN A 329 -3.16 -5.98 47.29
CA ASN A 329 -2.30 -7.02 47.84
C ASN A 329 -2.98 -8.39 47.90
N LEU A 330 -3.94 -8.64 47.04
CA LEU A 330 -4.79 -9.84 46.96
C LEU A 330 -5.27 -10.10 45.54
N ALA A 331 -5.07 -11.31 45.02
CA ALA A 331 -5.65 -11.75 43.80
C ALA A 331 -6.95 -12.53 44.08
N THR A 332 -8.03 -12.19 43.39
CA THR A 332 -9.28 -12.96 43.44
C THR A 332 -9.31 -14.06 42.39
N GLU A 333 -10.11 -15.11 42.62
CA GLU A 333 -10.30 -16.18 41.63
C GLU A 333 -10.87 -15.64 40.29
N GLU A 334 -11.69 -14.59 40.35
CA GLU A 334 -12.31 -13.98 39.18
C GLU A 334 -11.28 -13.23 38.33
N GLU A 335 -10.39 -12.44 38.96
CA GLU A 335 -9.28 -11.73 38.29
C GLU A 335 -8.31 -12.73 37.64
N ILE A 336 -7.92 -13.77 38.35
CA ILE A 336 -7.02 -14.80 37.80
C ILE A 336 -7.66 -15.54 36.63
N LYS A 337 -8.92 -15.89 36.72
CA LYS A 337 -9.65 -16.50 35.62
C LYS A 337 -9.69 -15.58 34.40
N ARG A 338 -9.92 -14.27 34.62
CA ARG A 338 -9.93 -13.29 33.54
C ARG A 338 -8.54 -13.14 32.88
N LEU A 339 -7.46 -13.13 33.66
CA LEU A 339 -6.10 -13.16 33.13
C LEU A 339 -5.79 -14.43 32.32
N GLU A 340 -6.32 -15.59 32.74
CA GLU A 340 -6.19 -16.83 31.97
C GLU A 340 -6.92 -16.76 30.63
N ASP A 341 -8.12 -16.20 30.61
CA ASP A 341 -8.93 -16.02 29.39
C ASP A 341 -8.25 -15.04 28.40
N LEU A 342 -7.45 -14.11 28.88
CA LEU A 342 -6.74 -13.11 28.08
C LEU A 342 -5.36 -13.58 27.60
N TYR A 343 -4.77 -14.60 28.22
CA TYR A 343 -3.39 -15.04 28.01
C TYR A 343 -3.05 -15.32 26.53
N ASP A 344 -3.95 -16.02 25.82
CA ASP A 344 -3.75 -16.38 24.42
C ASP A 344 -3.88 -15.18 23.44
N TYR A 345 -4.39 -14.05 23.93
CA TYR A 345 -4.54 -12.80 23.15
C TYR A 345 -3.43 -11.78 23.40
N VAL A 346 -2.46 -12.12 24.28
CA VAL A 346 -1.31 -11.28 24.61
C VAL A 346 -0.09 -11.83 23.87
N GLU A 347 0.49 -11.03 22.96
CA GLU A 347 1.68 -11.42 22.19
C GLU A 347 3.00 -11.08 22.92
N ASP A 348 2.95 -10.22 23.91
CA ASP A 348 4.11 -9.77 24.70
C ASP A 348 4.49 -10.80 25.74
N GLU A 349 5.71 -11.38 25.61
CA GLU A 349 6.23 -12.42 26.49
C GLU A 349 6.38 -11.96 27.95
N ASP A 350 6.71 -10.69 28.19
CA ASP A 350 6.88 -10.14 29.53
C ASP A 350 5.54 -10.01 30.25
N ILE A 351 4.50 -9.56 29.53
CA ILE A 351 3.14 -9.53 30.07
C ILE A 351 2.61 -10.95 30.31
N GLN A 352 2.87 -11.90 29.41
CA GLN A 352 2.52 -13.30 29.65
C GLN A 352 3.18 -13.85 30.91
N ASN A 353 4.45 -13.54 31.14
CA ASN A 353 5.17 -13.90 32.36
C ASN A 353 4.54 -13.25 33.61
N LEU A 354 4.17 -11.96 33.54
CA LEU A 354 3.47 -11.27 34.61
C LEU A 354 2.12 -11.92 34.95
N ILE A 355 1.36 -12.39 33.96
CA ILE A 355 0.12 -13.13 34.17
C ILE A 355 0.40 -14.42 34.96
N ILE A 356 1.42 -15.19 34.55
CA ILE A 356 1.81 -16.44 35.22
C ILE A 356 2.24 -16.17 36.67
N GLU A 357 3.03 -15.13 36.88
CA GLU A 357 3.49 -14.73 38.21
C GLU A 357 2.35 -14.27 39.10
N THR A 358 1.42 -13.46 38.58
CA THR A 358 0.22 -13.01 39.30
C THR A 358 -0.67 -14.18 39.70
N LYS A 359 -0.84 -15.15 38.82
CA LYS A 359 -1.58 -16.39 39.11
C LYS A 359 -0.98 -17.15 40.29
N SER A 360 0.35 -17.17 40.41
CA SER A 360 1.03 -17.89 41.53
C SER A 360 0.68 -17.31 42.91
N LEU A 361 0.23 -16.06 42.99
CA LEU A 361 -0.12 -15.37 44.23
C LEU A 361 -1.25 -16.02 45.00
N LEU A 362 -2.16 -16.73 44.35
CA LEU A 362 -3.26 -17.45 45.00
C LEU A 362 -2.80 -18.50 46.00
N ASN A 363 -1.63 -19.12 45.76
CA ASN A 363 -1.13 -20.25 46.51
C ASN A 363 -0.03 -19.92 47.51
N LEU A 364 0.33 -18.62 47.64
CA LEU A 364 1.42 -18.18 48.52
C LEU A 364 0.89 -17.75 49.89
N ASP A 365 1.71 -17.90 50.92
CA ASP A 365 1.45 -17.27 52.23
C ASP A 365 1.64 -15.76 52.20
N ILE A 366 1.25 -15.06 53.25
CA ILE A 366 1.25 -13.59 53.29
C ILE A 366 2.65 -13.00 53.02
N GLN A 367 3.70 -13.55 53.60
CA GLN A 367 5.06 -13.00 53.46
C GLN A 367 5.64 -13.29 52.08
N GLU A 368 5.43 -14.44 51.55
CA GLU A 368 5.85 -14.83 50.20
C GLU A 368 5.09 -13.99 49.14
N ARG A 369 3.80 -13.74 49.38
CA ARG A 369 2.95 -12.93 48.50
C ARG A 369 3.43 -11.49 48.43
N GLU A 370 3.69 -10.84 49.57
CA GLU A 370 4.21 -9.47 49.62
C GLU A 370 5.54 -9.33 48.87
N LYS A 371 6.43 -10.33 49.00
CA LYS A 371 7.69 -10.34 48.28
C LYS A 371 7.46 -10.46 46.78
N LYS A 372 6.58 -11.35 46.34
CA LYS A 372 6.29 -11.60 44.93
C LYS A 372 5.59 -10.41 44.26
N ILE A 373 4.66 -9.76 44.96
CA ILE A 373 4.00 -8.52 44.51
C ILE A 373 5.02 -7.42 44.27
N LYS A 374 6.02 -7.31 45.15
CA LYS A 374 7.09 -6.33 44.96
C LYS A 374 7.92 -6.64 43.70
N GLU A 375 8.22 -7.91 43.41
CA GLU A 375 8.92 -8.33 42.21
C GLU A 375 8.10 -7.98 40.93
N ILE A 376 6.79 -8.29 40.90
CA ILE A 376 5.88 -7.95 39.81
C ILE A 376 5.83 -6.42 39.59
N LYS A 377 5.73 -5.65 40.67
CA LYS A 377 5.71 -4.17 40.61
C LYS A 377 7.03 -3.60 40.08
N ASP A 378 8.16 -4.18 40.44
CA ASP A 378 9.46 -3.74 39.94
C ASP A 378 9.61 -4.02 38.43
N VAL A 379 9.07 -5.12 37.93
CA VAL A 379 9.04 -5.43 36.49
C VAL A 379 8.14 -4.45 35.75
N LEU A 380 6.92 -4.20 36.22
CA LEU A 380 5.99 -3.23 35.59
C LEU A 380 6.61 -1.83 35.51
N ASN A 381 7.32 -1.39 36.53
CA ASN A 381 7.95 -0.08 36.55
C ASN A 381 9.20 0.01 35.66
N ASN A 382 10.00 -1.05 35.59
CA ASN A 382 11.25 -1.07 34.80
C ASN A 382 11.00 -1.16 33.30
N GLU A 383 9.96 -1.87 32.86
CA GLU A 383 9.59 -2.01 31.46
C GLU A 383 8.71 -0.85 30.96
N GLY A 384 8.41 0.14 31.81
CA GLY A 384 7.62 1.31 31.42
C GLY A 384 6.13 1.04 31.22
N TYR A 385 5.65 -0.15 31.55
CA TYR A 385 4.22 -0.51 31.43
C TYR A 385 3.32 0.33 32.35
N ALA A 386 3.85 0.87 33.43
CA ALA A 386 3.10 1.73 34.34
C ALA A 386 2.84 3.15 33.79
N ASP A 387 3.72 3.63 32.90
CA ASP A 387 3.68 4.99 32.35
C ASP A 387 3.10 5.03 30.93
N CYS A 388 2.97 3.89 30.25
CA CYS A 388 2.44 3.80 28.88
C CYS A 388 0.95 4.17 28.77
N PHE A 389 0.22 4.31 29.88
CA PHE A 389 -1.21 4.45 29.89
C PHE A 389 -1.70 5.81 30.39
N LEU A 390 -1.92 6.76 29.47
CA LEU A 390 -2.88 7.88 29.58
C LEU A 390 -2.66 8.94 30.68
N ASN A 391 -1.70 8.83 31.59
CA ASN A 391 -1.53 9.84 32.65
C ASN A 391 -0.70 11.07 32.22
N GLU A 392 0.14 10.97 31.18
CA GLU A 392 0.88 12.13 30.66
C GLU A 392 0.04 13.14 29.88
N PHE A 393 -1.16 12.77 29.44
CA PHE A 393 -2.02 13.62 28.61
C PHE A 393 -3.05 14.44 29.41
N LYS A 394 -3.11 14.26 30.73
CA LYS A 394 -4.02 15.04 31.64
C LYS A 394 -3.35 16.21 32.36
N SER A 395 -2.05 16.44 32.14
CA SER A 395 -1.34 17.57 32.76
C SER A 395 -1.12 18.75 31.81
#